data_8a81cf0bfa973a31486d3db10eeb92ea
#
_entry.id   8a81cf0bfa973a31486d3db10eeb92ea
#
_cell.length_a   1.000
_cell.length_b   1.000
_cell.length_c   1.000
_cell.angle_alpha   90.00
_cell.angle_beta   90.00
_cell.angle_gamma   90.00
#
_symmetry.space_group_name_H-M   'P 1'
#
loop_
_entity.id
_entity.type
_entity.pdbx_description
1 polymer ?
#
loop_
_entity_poly.entity_id
_entity_poly.type
_entity_poly.pdbx_seq_one_letter_code
_entity_poly.pdbx_strand_id
1 'polypeptide(L)'
;MIRKATPEDVEGAADTLAAAFADYPFTRHVISADGHGTRLREFQHVFLADVGLPYGRVWVSDDLQAASVWTVPGSDGAQEAMEALLPRLVELAGDRAPAYAAAEAAMAPYRPEEPVWFLGTVGVHPASRGQGLGRAVIGAGLHEADAAGFPAFLETSTEDNVGLYTSLGFRVTAEYELPGGGPRTWSMFRPVGG
;
A
#
# COMPACT_ATOMS: atom_id res chain seq x y z
N MET A 1 13.69 -14.05 7.51
CA MET A 1 13.99 -12.81 8.26
C MET A 1 13.37 -11.63 7.52
N ILE A 2 13.17 -10.44 8.17
CA ILE A 2 12.72 -9.23 7.49
C ILE A 2 13.91 -8.30 7.31
N ARG A 3 14.04 -7.71 6.12
CA ARG A 3 15.13 -6.78 5.76
C ARG A 3 14.62 -5.66 4.85
N LYS A 4 15.43 -4.61 4.68
CA LYS A 4 15.18 -3.61 3.63
C LYS A 4 15.35 -4.25 2.26
N ALA A 5 14.47 -3.85 1.33
CA ALA A 5 14.55 -4.29 -0.06
C ALA A 5 15.68 -3.59 -0.80
N THR A 6 16.17 -4.25 -1.83
CA THR A 6 17.15 -3.74 -2.80
C THR A 6 16.52 -3.73 -4.20
N PRO A 7 17.14 -3.09 -5.21
CA PRO A 7 16.61 -3.11 -6.58
C PRO A 7 16.40 -4.53 -7.14
N GLU A 8 17.20 -5.49 -6.74
CA GLU A 8 17.10 -6.89 -7.18
C GLU A 8 15.85 -7.60 -6.65
N ASP A 9 15.22 -7.07 -5.59
CA ASP A 9 14.01 -7.64 -4.99
C ASP A 9 12.72 -7.21 -5.71
N VAL A 10 12.77 -6.19 -6.57
CA VAL A 10 11.58 -5.54 -7.17
C VAL A 10 10.67 -6.54 -7.85
N GLU A 11 11.21 -7.39 -8.71
CA GLU A 11 10.42 -8.36 -9.49
C GLU A 11 9.68 -9.35 -8.56
N GLY A 12 10.39 -9.95 -7.60
CA GLY A 12 9.80 -10.92 -6.69
C GLY A 12 8.82 -10.28 -5.68
N ALA A 13 9.10 -9.06 -5.23
CA ALA A 13 8.19 -8.31 -4.37
C ALA A 13 6.90 -7.90 -5.12
N ALA A 14 7.03 -7.47 -6.40
CA ALA A 14 5.89 -7.16 -7.24
C ALA A 14 5.01 -8.38 -7.52
N ASP A 15 5.62 -9.56 -7.76
CA ASP A 15 4.89 -10.83 -7.90
C ASP A 15 4.09 -11.17 -6.64
N THR A 16 4.72 -11.04 -5.48
CA THR A 16 4.08 -11.29 -4.18
C THR A 16 2.93 -10.34 -3.90
N LEU A 17 3.13 -9.03 -4.14
CA LEU A 17 2.08 -8.04 -3.97
C LEU A 17 0.92 -8.28 -4.95
N ALA A 18 1.21 -8.57 -6.22
CA ALA A 18 0.17 -8.90 -7.20
C ALA A 18 -0.65 -10.13 -6.78
N ALA A 19 0.00 -11.19 -6.32
CA ALA A 19 -0.67 -12.38 -5.82
C ALA A 19 -1.52 -12.09 -4.56
N ALA A 20 -1.02 -11.25 -3.65
CA ALA A 20 -1.74 -10.86 -2.44
C ALA A 20 -3.01 -10.06 -2.74
N PHE A 21 -2.99 -9.22 -3.76
CA PHE A 21 -4.06 -8.29 -4.14
C PHE A 21 -4.95 -8.77 -5.30
N ALA A 22 -4.73 -9.99 -5.82
CA ALA A 22 -5.44 -10.51 -7.00
C ALA A 22 -6.97 -10.42 -6.88
N ASP A 23 -7.52 -10.68 -5.70
CA ASP A 23 -8.95 -10.62 -5.41
C ASP A 23 -9.32 -9.51 -4.39
N TYR A 24 -8.42 -8.56 -4.16
CA TYR A 24 -8.66 -7.49 -3.21
C TYR A 24 -9.73 -6.52 -3.74
N PRO A 25 -10.75 -6.16 -2.94
CA PRO A 25 -11.89 -5.39 -3.43
C PRO A 25 -11.52 -4.06 -4.09
N PHE A 26 -10.54 -3.33 -3.55
CA PHE A 26 -10.08 -2.07 -4.13
C PHE A 26 -9.44 -2.29 -5.52
N THR A 27 -8.49 -3.21 -5.65
CA THR A 27 -7.82 -3.45 -6.93
C THR A 27 -8.79 -3.98 -8.00
N ARG A 28 -9.77 -4.80 -7.61
CA ARG A 28 -10.85 -5.24 -8.50
C ARG A 28 -11.77 -4.11 -8.93
N HIS A 29 -11.94 -3.09 -8.09
CA HIS A 29 -12.76 -1.92 -8.41
C HIS A 29 -12.05 -0.94 -9.36
N VAL A 30 -10.74 -0.72 -9.19
CA VAL A 30 -10.00 0.37 -9.86
C VAL A 30 -9.12 -0.07 -11.02
N ILE A 31 -8.92 -1.37 -11.23
CA ILE A 31 -8.11 -1.92 -12.33
C ILE A 31 -8.99 -2.77 -13.23
N SER A 32 -8.84 -2.60 -14.56
CA SER A 32 -9.59 -3.34 -15.57
C SER A 32 -9.59 -4.85 -15.32
N ALA A 33 -10.71 -5.51 -15.59
CA ALA A 33 -10.82 -6.96 -15.57
C ALA A 33 -10.03 -7.61 -16.72
N ASP A 34 -9.91 -6.90 -17.86
CA ASP A 34 -9.09 -7.36 -18.99
C ASP A 34 -7.60 -7.26 -18.63
N GLY A 35 -6.94 -8.42 -18.64
CA GLY A 35 -5.53 -8.51 -18.26
C GLY A 35 -5.24 -8.13 -16.81
N HIS A 36 -6.22 -8.28 -15.90
CA HIS A 36 -6.14 -7.80 -14.51
C HIS A 36 -4.83 -8.19 -13.81
N GLY A 37 -4.44 -9.44 -13.86
CA GLY A 37 -3.22 -9.91 -13.20
C GLY A 37 -1.95 -9.22 -13.70
N THR A 38 -1.81 -9.04 -15.00
CA THR A 38 -0.67 -8.34 -15.61
C THR A 38 -0.67 -6.86 -15.24
N ARG A 39 -1.84 -6.20 -15.32
CA ARG A 39 -2.00 -4.79 -14.95
C ARG A 39 -1.71 -4.55 -13.47
N LEU A 40 -2.24 -5.39 -12.60
CA LEU A 40 -2.01 -5.32 -11.15
C LEU A 40 -0.54 -5.53 -10.81
N ARG A 41 0.12 -6.52 -11.42
CA ARG A 41 1.54 -6.74 -11.23
C ARG A 41 2.37 -5.52 -11.61
N GLU A 42 2.10 -4.96 -12.78
CA GLU A 42 2.79 -3.76 -13.25
C GLU A 42 2.50 -2.55 -12.36
N PHE A 43 1.26 -2.41 -11.88
CA PHE A 43 0.88 -1.35 -10.93
C PHE A 43 1.72 -1.43 -9.64
N GLN A 44 1.89 -2.62 -9.08
CA GLN A 44 2.72 -2.84 -7.90
C GLN A 44 4.21 -2.60 -8.22
N HIS A 45 4.67 -3.07 -9.37
CA HIS A 45 6.07 -2.92 -9.82
C HIS A 45 6.47 -1.45 -9.93
N VAL A 46 5.72 -0.64 -10.68
CA VAL A 46 6.09 0.77 -10.90
C VAL A 46 6.02 1.59 -9.60
N PHE A 47 5.04 1.34 -8.74
CA PHE A 47 4.97 2.00 -7.44
C PHE A 47 6.18 1.64 -6.55
N LEU A 48 6.56 0.37 -6.53
CA LEU A 48 7.69 -0.13 -5.76
C LEU A 48 9.02 0.39 -6.29
N ALA A 49 9.23 0.33 -7.61
CA ALA A 49 10.48 0.71 -8.27
C ALA A 49 10.69 2.22 -8.34
N ASP A 50 9.64 2.97 -8.69
CA ASP A 50 9.77 4.40 -9.03
C ASP A 50 9.48 5.33 -7.83
N VAL A 51 8.79 4.83 -6.81
CA VAL A 51 8.44 5.60 -5.60
C VAL A 51 8.97 4.95 -4.33
N GLY A 52 8.65 3.68 -4.10
CA GLY A 52 8.97 3.00 -2.85
C GLY A 52 10.46 2.93 -2.55
N LEU A 53 11.25 2.42 -3.47
CA LEU A 53 12.71 2.25 -3.28
C LEU A 53 13.47 3.58 -3.27
N PRO A 54 13.26 4.51 -4.24
CA PRO A 54 14.06 5.74 -4.25
C PRO A 54 13.66 6.74 -3.17
N TYR A 55 12.38 6.83 -2.84
CA TYR A 55 11.86 7.91 -2.00
C TYR A 55 11.17 7.45 -0.71
N GLY A 56 10.89 6.17 -0.59
CA GLY A 56 10.17 5.58 0.54
C GLY A 56 11.02 4.65 1.40
N ARG A 57 10.32 3.69 1.98
CA ARG A 57 10.93 2.55 2.69
C ARG A 57 10.23 1.28 2.27
N VAL A 58 11.00 0.29 1.87
CA VAL A 58 10.50 -1.01 1.44
C VAL A 58 11.10 -2.10 2.31
N TRP A 59 10.24 -2.94 2.88
CA TRP A 59 10.63 -4.08 3.68
C TRP A 59 10.13 -5.37 3.04
N VAL A 60 10.98 -6.38 3.00
CA VAL A 60 10.67 -7.69 2.43
C VAL A 60 11.10 -8.82 3.37
N SER A 61 10.47 -9.98 3.25
CA SER A 61 11.04 -11.21 3.80
C SER A 61 12.17 -11.74 2.89
N ASP A 62 13.14 -12.45 3.45
CA ASP A 62 14.30 -12.97 2.69
C ASP A 62 13.90 -13.82 1.47
N ASP A 63 12.78 -14.53 1.57
CA ASP A 63 12.19 -15.37 0.54
C ASP A 63 11.19 -14.62 -0.37
N LEU A 64 11.07 -13.30 -0.20
CA LEU A 64 10.15 -12.41 -0.92
C LEU A 64 8.67 -12.81 -0.82
N GLN A 65 8.28 -13.58 0.21
CA GLN A 65 6.88 -13.96 0.42
C GLN A 65 6.04 -12.89 1.11
N ALA A 66 6.67 -11.80 1.55
CA ALA A 66 5.99 -10.62 2.09
C ALA A 66 6.73 -9.35 1.72
N ALA A 67 5.97 -8.29 1.45
CA ALA A 67 6.52 -6.97 1.19
C ALA A 67 5.61 -5.87 1.78
N SER A 68 6.21 -4.78 2.24
CA SER A 68 5.52 -3.53 2.58
C SER A 68 6.25 -2.34 1.98
N VAL A 69 5.48 -1.38 1.45
CA VAL A 69 6.00 -0.15 0.82
C VAL A 69 5.40 1.05 1.55
N TRP A 70 6.27 1.92 2.02
CA TRP A 70 5.91 3.11 2.76
C TRP A 70 6.38 4.35 2.03
N THR A 71 5.54 5.36 1.92
CA THR A 71 6.00 6.73 1.64
C THR A 71 6.30 7.43 2.96
N VAL A 72 7.33 8.27 2.97
CA VAL A 72 7.84 8.89 4.19
C VAL A 72 7.92 10.41 4.05
N PRO A 73 7.70 11.17 5.12
CA PRO A 73 7.79 12.63 5.09
C PRO A 73 9.23 13.09 4.80
N GLY A 74 9.34 14.25 4.15
CA GLY A 74 10.64 14.91 3.94
C GLY A 74 11.53 14.23 2.90
N SER A 75 10.97 13.36 2.07
CA SER A 75 11.68 12.77 0.94
C SER A 75 11.60 13.71 -0.26
N ASP A 76 12.70 14.41 -0.55
CA ASP A 76 12.77 15.33 -1.70
C ASP A 76 12.55 14.55 -3.01
N GLY A 77 11.63 15.03 -3.84
CA GLY A 77 11.29 14.40 -5.12
C GLY A 77 10.21 13.31 -5.08
N ALA A 78 9.73 12.91 -3.90
CA ALA A 78 8.70 11.87 -3.79
C ALA A 78 7.37 12.30 -4.42
N GLN A 79 6.98 13.55 -4.25
CA GLN A 79 5.76 14.10 -4.83
C GLN A 79 5.85 14.15 -6.36
N GLU A 80 6.95 14.68 -6.89
CA GLU A 80 7.21 14.76 -8.32
C GLU A 80 7.24 13.36 -8.97
N ALA A 81 7.85 12.38 -8.28
CA ALA A 81 7.88 11.00 -8.75
C ALA A 81 6.46 10.40 -8.80
N MET A 82 5.63 10.63 -7.79
CA MET A 82 4.24 10.18 -7.77
C MET A 82 3.41 10.85 -8.87
N GLU A 83 3.57 12.16 -9.07
CA GLU A 83 2.91 12.90 -10.15
C GLU A 83 3.34 12.39 -11.53
N ALA A 84 4.63 12.11 -11.73
CA ALA A 84 5.16 11.53 -12.97
C ALA A 84 4.63 10.10 -13.24
N LEU A 85 4.36 9.35 -12.18
CA LEU A 85 3.83 7.98 -12.27
C LEU A 85 2.33 7.94 -12.62
N LEU A 86 1.57 8.98 -12.26
CA LEU A 86 0.11 9.01 -12.38
C LEU A 86 -0.41 8.66 -13.79
N PRO A 87 0.16 9.17 -14.93
CA PRO A 87 -0.29 8.77 -16.26
C PRO A 87 -0.18 7.26 -16.50
N ARG A 88 0.88 6.62 -15.99
CA ARG A 88 1.06 5.17 -16.11
C ARG A 88 0.04 4.40 -15.26
N LEU A 89 -0.27 4.86 -14.05
CA LEU A 89 -1.29 4.24 -13.20
C LEU A 89 -2.69 4.33 -13.84
N VAL A 90 -3.01 5.46 -14.46
CA VAL A 90 -4.26 5.66 -15.22
C VAL A 90 -4.34 4.71 -16.43
N GLU A 91 -3.26 4.54 -17.18
CA GLU A 91 -3.18 3.57 -18.27
C GLU A 91 -3.39 2.13 -17.79
N LEU A 92 -2.76 1.76 -16.67
CA LEU A 92 -2.92 0.43 -16.05
C LEU A 92 -4.33 0.19 -15.50
N ALA A 93 -5.00 1.23 -15.01
CA ALA A 93 -6.40 1.15 -14.61
C ALA A 93 -7.32 0.82 -15.80
N GLY A 94 -6.95 1.19 -17.04
CA GLY A 94 -7.67 0.87 -18.26
C GLY A 94 -9.07 1.49 -18.29
N ASP A 95 -10.11 0.68 -18.58
CA ASP A 95 -11.51 1.11 -18.57
C ASP A 95 -12.02 1.49 -17.16
N ARG A 96 -11.26 1.18 -16.11
CA ARG A 96 -11.52 1.57 -14.73
C ARG A 96 -10.84 2.87 -14.30
N ALA A 97 -10.15 3.57 -15.21
CA ALA A 97 -9.50 4.85 -14.90
C ALA A 97 -10.43 5.89 -14.24
N PRO A 98 -11.72 6.05 -14.67
CA PRO A 98 -12.65 6.93 -13.97
C PRO A 98 -12.96 6.46 -12.53
N ALA A 99 -13.04 5.15 -12.29
CA ALA A 99 -13.26 4.60 -10.95
C ALA A 99 -12.02 4.81 -10.06
N TYR A 100 -10.82 4.65 -10.61
CA TYR A 100 -9.57 4.95 -9.92
C TYR A 100 -9.51 6.42 -9.48
N ALA A 101 -9.78 7.35 -10.40
CA ALA A 101 -9.78 8.78 -10.09
C ALA A 101 -10.86 9.15 -9.04
N ALA A 102 -12.07 8.57 -9.15
CA ALA A 102 -13.15 8.79 -8.20
C ALA A 102 -12.82 8.23 -6.81
N ALA A 103 -12.17 7.07 -6.74
CA ALA A 103 -11.71 6.47 -5.48
C ALA A 103 -10.67 7.37 -4.79
N GLU A 104 -9.65 7.83 -5.52
CA GLU A 104 -8.64 8.74 -4.98
C GLU A 104 -9.25 10.05 -4.47
N ALA A 105 -10.17 10.65 -5.22
CA ALA A 105 -10.87 11.86 -4.81
C ALA A 105 -11.73 11.64 -3.54
N ALA A 106 -12.33 10.46 -3.39
CA ALA A 106 -13.14 10.13 -2.21
C ALA A 106 -12.29 9.86 -0.96
N MET A 107 -11.09 9.30 -1.12
CA MET A 107 -10.16 8.99 -0.01
C MET A 107 -9.41 10.24 0.49
N ALA A 108 -9.04 11.13 -0.42
CA ALA A 108 -8.18 12.28 -0.12
C ALA A 108 -8.62 13.14 1.09
N PRO A 109 -9.93 13.46 1.30
CA PRO A 109 -10.37 14.27 2.43
C PRO A 109 -10.13 13.65 3.81
N TYR A 110 -9.92 12.35 3.88
CA TYR A 110 -9.72 11.62 5.14
C TYR A 110 -8.23 11.37 5.47
N ARG A 111 -7.32 11.77 4.56
CA ARG A 111 -5.88 11.70 4.78
C ARG A 111 -5.43 12.81 5.73
N PRO A 112 -4.49 12.52 6.67
CA PRO A 112 -3.98 13.52 7.59
C PRO A 112 -3.30 14.69 6.86
N GLU A 113 -3.47 15.90 7.39
CA GLU A 113 -2.71 17.08 6.94
C GLU A 113 -1.28 17.09 7.51
N GLU A 114 -1.09 16.46 8.68
CA GLU A 114 0.22 16.31 9.31
C GLU A 114 1.09 15.29 8.56
N PRO A 115 2.43 15.47 8.60
CA PRO A 115 3.34 14.50 8.00
C PRO A 115 3.22 13.13 8.65
N VAL A 116 2.99 12.09 7.86
CA VAL A 116 2.84 10.69 8.31
C VAL A 116 3.67 9.73 7.47
N TRP A 117 4.05 8.61 8.04
CA TRP A 117 4.44 7.45 7.27
C TRP A 117 3.18 6.79 6.72
N PHE A 118 3.03 6.78 5.39
CA PHE A 118 1.88 6.20 4.74
C PHE A 118 2.22 4.80 4.23
N LEU A 119 1.51 3.78 4.73
CA LEU A 119 1.60 2.42 4.23
C LEU A 119 0.83 2.30 2.92
N GLY A 120 1.53 2.48 1.80
CA GLY A 120 0.92 2.52 0.47
C GLY A 120 0.47 1.14 -0.02
N THR A 121 1.27 0.10 0.25
CA THR A 121 0.90 -1.29 -0.06
C THR A 121 1.60 -2.26 0.87
N VAL A 122 0.93 -3.34 1.23
CA VAL A 122 1.51 -4.45 1.99
C VAL A 122 0.81 -5.74 1.60
N GLY A 123 1.59 -6.78 1.34
CA GLY A 123 1.04 -8.09 0.97
C GLY A 123 1.88 -9.25 1.45
N VAL A 124 1.20 -10.38 1.63
CA VAL A 124 1.81 -11.69 1.88
C VAL A 124 1.31 -12.64 0.81
N HIS A 125 2.23 -13.34 0.16
CA HIS A 125 1.88 -14.34 -0.84
C HIS A 125 0.86 -15.33 -0.26
N PRO A 126 -0.22 -15.67 -0.98
CA PRO A 126 -1.29 -16.53 -0.44
C PRO A 126 -0.80 -17.84 0.18
N ALA A 127 0.22 -18.48 -0.40
CA ALA A 127 0.80 -19.72 0.11
C ALA A 127 1.55 -19.56 1.45
N SER A 128 1.88 -18.33 1.87
CA SER A 128 2.66 -18.03 3.08
C SER A 128 1.85 -17.25 4.14
N ARG A 129 0.53 -17.18 3.96
CA ARG A 129 -0.37 -16.56 4.96
C ARG A 129 -0.38 -17.35 6.27
N GLY A 130 -0.76 -16.68 7.37
CA GLY A 130 -0.85 -17.30 8.69
C GLY A 130 0.48 -17.48 9.42
N GLN A 131 1.62 -17.11 8.81
CA GLN A 131 2.96 -17.25 9.39
C GLN A 131 3.47 -15.96 10.08
N GLY A 132 2.62 -14.95 10.23
CA GLY A 132 3.00 -13.68 10.88
C GLY A 132 3.82 -12.72 10.01
N LEU A 133 4.08 -13.05 8.74
CA LEU A 133 4.93 -12.26 7.85
C LEU A 133 4.38 -10.84 7.62
N GLY A 134 3.07 -10.69 7.45
CA GLY A 134 2.44 -9.37 7.29
C GLY A 134 2.70 -8.47 8.48
N ARG A 135 2.48 -8.97 9.70
CA ARG A 135 2.81 -8.25 10.94
C ARG A 135 4.29 -7.90 11.01
N ALA A 136 5.17 -8.79 10.56
CA ALA A 136 6.60 -8.59 10.63
C ALA A 136 7.10 -7.48 9.67
N VAL A 137 6.64 -7.46 8.40
CA VAL A 137 7.03 -6.41 7.44
C VAL A 137 6.42 -5.05 7.79
N ILE A 138 5.19 -5.01 8.35
CA ILE A 138 4.59 -3.78 8.83
C ILE A 138 5.33 -3.29 10.07
N GLY A 139 5.61 -4.17 11.03
CA GLY A 139 6.31 -3.85 12.27
C GLY A 139 7.70 -3.25 12.06
N ALA A 140 8.42 -3.72 11.04
CA ALA A 140 9.72 -3.16 10.68
C ALA A 140 9.60 -1.68 10.23
N GLY A 141 8.59 -1.34 9.43
CA GLY A 141 8.29 0.04 9.04
C GLY A 141 7.85 0.89 10.22
N LEU A 142 6.95 0.37 11.07
CA LEU A 142 6.48 1.09 12.27
C LEU A 142 7.60 1.39 13.25
N HIS A 143 8.54 0.47 13.42
CA HIS A 143 9.70 0.69 14.28
C HIS A 143 10.56 1.87 13.78
N GLU A 144 10.79 1.97 12.47
CA GLU A 144 11.54 3.08 11.88
C GLU A 144 10.75 4.40 11.94
N ALA A 145 9.42 4.36 11.73
CA ALA A 145 8.54 5.52 11.89
C ALA A 145 8.55 6.07 13.32
N ASP A 146 8.43 5.20 14.32
CA ASP A 146 8.50 5.58 15.73
C ASP A 146 9.87 6.17 16.09
N ALA A 147 10.96 5.57 15.63
CA ALA A 147 12.31 6.09 15.84
C ALA A 147 12.53 7.46 15.18
N ALA A 148 11.85 7.73 14.07
CA ALA A 148 11.87 9.02 13.39
C ALA A 148 10.87 10.04 13.97
N GLY A 149 10.03 9.63 14.92
CA GLY A 149 9.05 10.49 15.59
C GLY A 149 7.82 10.84 14.75
N PHE A 150 7.46 10.01 13.76
CA PHE A 150 6.30 10.23 12.91
C PHE A 150 5.18 9.23 13.19
N PRO A 151 3.91 9.69 13.14
CA PRO A 151 2.76 8.81 13.12
C PRO A 151 2.67 8.03 11.81
N ALA A 152 1.84 7.00 11.79
CA ALA A 152 1.58 6.19 10.61
C ALA A 152 0.11 6.26 10.19
N PHE A 153 -0.13 6.12 8.89
CA PHE A 153 -1.46 6.14 8.29
C PHE A 153 -1.58 5.06 7.21
N LEU A 154 -2.77 4.54 7.03
CA LEU A 154 -3.11 3.61 5.95
C LEU A 154 -4.59 3.69 5.58
N GLU A 155 -4.91 3.11 4.43
CA GLU A 155 -6.27 2.87 3.96
C GLU A 155 -6.44 1.38 3.66
N THR A 156 -7.60 0.80 3.96
CA THR A 156 -7.89 -0.61 3.68
C THR A 156 -9.34 -0.80 3.29
N SER A 157 -9.59 -1.78 2.41
CA SER A 157 -10.93 -2.09 1.89
C SER A 157 -11.41 -3.50 2.26
N THR A 158 -10.91 -4.06 3.35
CA THR A 158 -11.40 -5.31 3.92
C THR A 158 -11.48 -5.20 5.45
N GLU A 159 -12.59 -5.68 6.01
CA GLU A 159 -12.80 -5.67 7.46
C GLU A 159 -11.79 -6.54 8.22
N ASP A 160 -11.36 -7.67 7.63
CA ASP A 160 -10.34 -8.55 8.21
C ASP A 160 -9.02 -7.81 8.48
N ASN A 161 -8.64 -6.88 7.61
CA ASN A 161 -7.44 -6.09 7.78
C ASN A 161 -7.57 -5.07 8.93
N VAL A 162 -8.76 -4.55 9.20
CA VAL A 162 -9.00 -3.61 10.32
C VAL A 162 -8.57 -4.23 11.65
N GLY A 163 -8.90 -5.51 11.88
CA GLY A 163 -8.48 -6.23 13.09
C GLY A 163 -6.97 -6.36 13.19
N LEU A 164 -6.29 -6.69 12.10
CA LEU A 164 -4.82 -6.76 12.05
C LEU A 164 -4.20 -5.41 12.40
N TYR A 165 -4.61 -4.33 11.74
CA TYR A 165 -4.05 -3.00 11.96
C TYR A 165 -4.37 -2.45 13.36
N THR A 166 -5.57 -2.71 13.89
CA THR A 166 -5.90 -2.36 15.27
C THR A 166 -4.94 -3.02 16.26
N SER A 167 -4.58 -4.29 16.03
CA SER A 167 -3.61 -4.99 16.88
C SER A 167 -2.16 -4.49 16.76
N LEU A 168 -1.90 -3.60 15.79
CA LEU A 168 -0.63 -2.90 15.57
C LEU A 168 -0.67 -1.42 16.05
N GLY A 169 -1.73 -1.03 16.75
CA GLY A 169 -1.89 0.31 17.32
C GLY A 169 -2.62 1.33 16.44
N PHE A 170 -3.09 0.91 15.25
CA PHE A 170 -3.93 1.78 14.41
C PHE A 170 -5.35 1.87 14.96
N ARG A 171 -5.98 3.02 14.76
CA ARG A 171 -7.41 3.23 15.04
C ARG A 171 -8.11 3.72 13.77
N VAL A 172 -9.34 3.34 13.56
CA VAL A 172 -10.18 3.84 12.47
C VAL A 172 -10.46 5.34 12.72
N THR A 173 -10.15 6.15 11.73
CA THR A 173 -10.44 7.60 11.72
C THR A 173 -11.58 7.97 10.79
N ALA A 174 -11.83 7.17 9.77
CA ALA A 174 -12.98 7.31 8.88
C ALA A 174 -13.36 5.95 8.28
N GLU A 175 -14.65 5.82 7.95
CA GLU A 175 -15.23 4.68 7.26
C GLU A 175 -16.22 5.20 6.22
N TYR A 176 -16.08 4.75 4.98
CA TYR A 176 -16.86 5.24 3.85
C TYR A 176 -16.93 4.21 2.71
N GLU A 177 -17.86 4.37 1.81
CA GLU A 177 -17.95 3.59 0.58
C GLU A 177 -17.34 4.35 -0.58
N LEU A 178 -16.55 3.68 -1.42
CA LEU A 178 -16.01 4.27 -2.63
C LEU A 178 -17.09 4.43 -3.69
N PRO A 179 -17.03 5.52 -4.50
CA PRO A 179 -18.03 5.79 -5.52
C PRO A 179 -18.14 4.69 -6.58
N GLY A 180 -19.30 4.66 -7.27
CA GLY A 180 -19.52 3.75 -8.39
C GLY A 180 -19.66 2.27 -7.99
N GLY A 181 -20.18 2.01 -6.78
CA GLY A 181 -20.32 0.66 -6.26
C GLY A 181 -19.00 0.05 -5.79
N GLY A 182 -18.04 0.90 -5.44
CA GLY A 182 -16.76 0.48 -4.89
C GLY A 182 -16.86 -0.09 -3.49
N PRO A 183 -15.77 -0.64 -2.96
CA PRO A 183 -15.75 -1.26 -1.65
C PRO A 183 -15.89 -0.26 -0.52
N ARG A 184 -16.37 -0.74 0.63
CA ARG A 184 -16.22 -0.09 1.92
C ARG A 184 -14.75 0.03 2.25
N THR A 185 -14.32 1.21 2.69
CA THR A 185 -12.92 1.54 2.94
C THR A 185 -12.79 2.22 4.29
N TRP A 186 -11.71 1.91 4.98
CA TRP A 186 -11.35 2.47 6.28
C TRP A 186 -10.04 3.23 6.18
N SER A 187 -10.03 4.47 6.66
CA SER A 187 -8.81 5.23 6.95
C SER A 187 -8.41 4.94 8.39
N MET A 188 -7.15 4.63 8.60
CA MET A 188 -6.64 4.26 9.92
C MET A 188 -5.35 5.01 10.25
N PHE A 189 -5.26 5.51 11.48
CA PHE A 189 -4.15 6.31 11.99
C PHE A 189 -3.54 5.67 13.23
N ARG A 190 -2.21 5.71 13.33
CA ARG A 190 -1.45 5.25 14.49
C ARG A 190 -0.56 6.38 14.99
N PRO A 191 -0.70 6.83 16.26
CA PRO A 191 0.21 7.81 16.83
C PRO A 191 1.61 7.22 17.02
N VAL A 192 2.61 8.08 17.24
CA VAL A 192 3.98 7.64 17.56
C VAL A 192 3.98 6.76 18.80
N GLY A 193 4.59 5.60 18.73
CA GLY A 193 4.68 4.64 19.84
C GLY A 193 3.35 3.97 20.22
N GLY A 194 2.34 4.02 19.34
CA GLY A 194 1.00 3.46 19.53
C GLY A 194 0.93 1.94 19.47
#